data_99b59ac3842070e8c920d3913456d8b7
#
_entry.id   99b59ac3842070e8c920d3913456d8b7
#
_cell.length_a   1.000
_cell.length_b   1.000
_cell.length_c   1.000
_cell.angle_alpha   90.00
_cell.angle_beta   90.00
_cell.angle_gamma   90.00
#
_symmetry.space_group_name_H-M   'P 1'
#
loop_
_entity.id
_entity.type
_entity.pdbx_description
1 polymer ?
#
loop_
_entity_poly.entity_id
_entity_poly.type
_entity_poly.pdbx_seq_one_letter_code
_entity_poly.pdbx_strand_id
1 'polypeptide(L)'
;MKRLLQALTATAGLTTGAMYGLRKVKENRPLDFSRARPEELVFPAGFRFGAATAAHQVEGGTTNNQWTAWESVTRSDGRPGIFTGENAGLAADHWNRFDQDLELMQDLGIDTYRFSLEWSRIEPSEGVFDDEALDRYRSWCVKLRAAGIEPMVTLHHFTDPLWLTEKGGFENRASVDAFGRFVEHVVPRLADVVDWWVTVNEPSVYTLMGWVIGEFPPGKNDPKMAVRVMQNVLLAHARAYHLIHELDTVDADGDGIPCKAGIAKNLVPFEPRQWYNPLDALGTEILDRFYNLAPLEAIHTGRLKLSVPGQAHLDVVHPELKGTMDYIGLNHYFRQLVRVNPLNPKNALENGFDDVSMKSDMGWDLRPQSLYDALLMLKPYGVPIYITENGTADGDTPDARRRQFLLDCLYAAHQAIEDGIDLRGYLYWSLLDNFEWAHGFSARFGLYRVDYATQERTLTAGGGLFQQIIAQQ
;
A
#
# COMPACT_ATOMS: atom_id res chain seq x y z
N MET A 1 1.19 -7.62 -31.61
CA MET A 1 2.61 -7.56 -31.99
C MET A 1 2.91 -6.52 -33.07
N LYS A 2 2.38 -6.57 -34.34
CA LYS A 2 2.60 -5.50 -35.33
C LYS A 2 2.26 -4.09 -34.85
N ARG A 3 1.17 -3.93 -34.06
CA ARG A 3 0.77 -2.64 -33.50
C ARG A 3 1.64 -2.21 -32.30
N LEU A 4 2.16 -3.15 -31.50
CA LEU A 4 3.13 -2.85 -30.43
C LEU A 4 4.48 -2.42 -31.01
N LEU A 5 4.96 -3.14 -32.05
CA LEU A 5 6.18 -2.74 -32.80
C LEU A 5 5.98 -1.41 -33.54
N GLN A 6 4.81 -1.15 -34.11
CA GLN A 6 4.50 0.13 -34.73
C GLN A 6 4.43 1.30 -33.77
N ALA A 7 3.94 1.07 -32.52
CA ALA A 7 4.01 2.06 -31.42
C ALA A 7 5.44 2.26 -30.90
N LEU A 8 6.26 1.21 -30.92
CA LEU A 8 7.67 1.25 -30.51
C LEU A 8 8.60 1.83 -31.57
N THR A 9 8.22 1.76 -32.85
CA THR A 9 9.02 2.28 -33.98
C THR A 9 8.70 3.73 -34.38
N ALA A 10 7.70 4.36 -33.77
CA ALA A 10 7.53 5.80 -33.89
C ALA A 10 8.76 6.51 -33.33
N THR A 11 9.61 7.02 -34.20
CA THR A 11 10.95 7.60 -33.91
C THR A 11 10.95 8.65 -32.76
N ALA A 12 9.83 9.31 -32.51
CA ALA A 12 9.65 10.23 -31.42
C ALA A 12 9.54 9.54 -30.04
N GLY A 13 9.01 8.30 -29.97
CA GLY A 13 8.89 7.55 -28.70
C GLY A 13 10.22 6.98 -28.20
N LEU A 14 11.09 6.52 -29.12
CA LEU A 14 12.39 5.96 -28.78
C LEU A 14 13.37 7.00 -28.18
N THR A 15 13.34 8.23 -28.73
CA THR A 15 14.17 9.32 -28.21
C THR A 15 13.67 9.81 -26.83
N THR A 16 12.36 9.84 -26.62
CA THR A 16 11.75 10.29 -25.36
C THR A 16 11.98 9.25 -24.25
N GLY A 17 11.79 7.96 -24.53
CA GLY A 17 12.01 6.89 -23.56
C GLY A 17 13.50 6.73 -23.15
N ALA A 18 14.43 6.83 -24.12
CA ALA A 18 15.86 6.82 -23.84
C ALA A 18 16.29 8.04 -23.02
N MET A 19 15.74 9.22 -23.31
CA MET A 19 15.98 10.44 -22.52
C MET A 19 15.40 10.34 -21.11
N TYR A 20 14.22 9.74 -20.96
CA TYR A 20 13.61 9.52 -19.64
C TYR A 20 14.47 8.58 -18.77
N GLY A 21 14.87 7.44 -19.29
CA GLY A 21 15.72 6.50 -18.57
C GLY A 21 17.08 7.09 -18.19
N LEU A 22 17.72 7.83 -19.12
CA LEU A 22 18.99 8.52 -18.84
C LEU A 22 18.83 9.69 -17.85
N ARG A 23 17.70 10.38 -17.87
CA ARG A 23 17.37 11.45 -16.94
C ARG A 23 17.17 10.89 -15.52
N LYS A 24 16.39 9.82 -15.38
CA LYS A 24 16.14 9.16 -14.08
C LYS A 24 17.43 8.65 -13.43
N VAL A 25 18.34 8.04 -14.22
CA VAL A 25 19.65 7.59 -13.72
C VAL A 25 20.56 8.76 -13.30
N LYS A 26 20.40 9.94 -13.90
CA LYS A 26 21.20 11.13 -13.56
C LYS A 26 20.67 11.95 -12.38
N GLU A 27 19.36 11.90 -12.10
CA GLU A 27 18.74 12.76 -11.09
C GLU A 27 18.82 12.19 -9.67
N ASN A 28 18.92 10.86 -9.52
CA ASN A 28 18.90 10.23 -8.21
C ASN A 28 20.33 10.11 -7.67
N ARG A 29 20.61 10.84 -6.59
CA ARG A 29 21.85 10.74 -5.84
C ARG A 29 21.98 9.35 -5.21
N PRO A 30 23.06 8.58 -5.48
CA PRO A 30 23.29 7.34 -4.74
C PRO A 30 23.61 7.66 -3.28
N LEU A 31 22.93 6.96 -2.37
CA LEU A 31 23.16 7.08 -0.93
C LEU A 31 24.28 6.14 -0.48
N ASP A 32 25.03 6.59 0.50
CA ASP A 32 26.09 5.80 1.15
C ASP A 32 25.56 5.16 2.44
N PHE A 33 24.99 3.97 2.33
CA PHE A 33 24.39 3.24 3.44
C PHE A 33 25.44 2.75 4.49
N SER A 34 26.74 2.81 4.19
CA SER A 34 27.78 2.55 5.19
C SER A 34 27.78 3.59 6.32
N ARG A 35 27.10 4.70 6.11
CA ARG A 35 26.94 5.81 7.08
C ARG A 35 25.68 5.68 7.94
N ALA A 36 24.80 4.72 7.67
CA ALA A 36 23.60 4.54 8.47
C ALA A 36 23.97 4.12 9.91
N ARG A 37 23.65 4.96 10.88
CA ARG A 37 23.86 4.74 12.32
C ARG A 37 22.57 5.06 13.06
N PRO A 38 22.07 4.15 13.88
CA PRO A 38 20.82 4.42 14.64
C PRO A 38 20.88 5.70 15.44
N GLU A 39 22.02 5.97 16.11
CA GLU A 39 22.27 7.12 16.99
C GLU A 39 22.37 8.47 16.24
N GLU A 40 22.50 8.45 14.93
CA GLU A 40 22.58 9.67 14.09
C GLU A 40 21.24 9.98 13.40
N LEU A 41 20.25 9.11 13.51
CA LEU A 41 18.94 9.30 12.89
C LEU A 41 18.03 10.14 13.78
N VAL A 42 18.15 11.45 13.69
CA VAL A 42 17.27 12.42 14.37
C VAL A 42 16.34 13.03 13.35
N PHE A 43 15.04 12.83 13.56
CA PHE A 43 14.00 13.33 12.67
C PHE A 43 13.46 14.69 13.14
N PRO A 44 12.84 15.48 12.26
CA PRO A 44 12.25 16.76 12.67
C PRO A 44 11.20 16.61 13.77
N ALA A 45 11.07 17.63 14.62
CA ALA A 45 10.01 17.65 15.62
C ALA A 45 8.62 17.47 14.99
N GLY A 46 7.82 16.58 15.57
CA GLY A 46 6.51 16.20 15.03
C GLY A 46 6.54 15.15 13.90
N PHE A 47 7.71 14.60 13.58
CA PHE A 47 7.77 13.43 12.69
C PHE A 47 7.15 12.22 13.39
N ARG A 48 6.21 11.56 12.72
CA ARG A 48 5.45 10.46 13.30
C ARG A 48 6.11 9.10 13.07
N PHE A 49 6.18 8.30 14.12
CA PHE A 49 6.63 6.91 14.06
C PHE A 49 5.48 5.97 14.37
N GLY A 50 5.25 5.00 13.48
CA GLY A 50 4.12 4.11 13.66
C GLY A 50 4.32 2.71 13.12
N ALA A 51 3.25 1.94 13.22
CA ALA A 51 3.13 0.63 12.59
C ALA A 51 1.77 0.52 11.90
N ALA A 52 1.69 -0.41 10.93
CA ALA A 52 0.46 -0.63 10.18
C ALA A 52 0.01 -2.10 10.25
N THR A 53 -1.30 -2.31 10.09
CA THR A 53 -1.94 -3.63 9.89
C THR A 53 -3.15 -3.50 8.96
N ALA A 54 -3.66 -4.65 8.46
CA ALA A 54 -4.93 -4.72 7.75
C ALA A 54 -5.86 -5.74 8.40
N ALA A 55 -7.15 -5.42 8.46
CA ALA A 55 -8.16 -6.18 9.20
C ALA A 55 -8.16 -7.68 8.90
N HIS A 56 -8.32 -8.06 7.62
CA HIS A 56 -8.35 -9.46 7.21
C HIS A 56 -7.06 -10.22 7.58
N GLN A 57 -5.92 -9.53 7.58
CA GLN A 57 -4.60 -10.14 7.82
C GLN A 57 -4.33 -10.41 9.30
N VAL A 58 -4.92 -9.63 10.23
CA VAL A 58 -4.59 -9.73 11.67
C VAL A 58 -5.77 -10.07 12.58
N GLU A 59 -7.00 -9.66 12.22
CA GLU A 59 -8.13 -9.69 13.17
C GLU A 59 -8.60 -11.10 13.52
N GLY A 60 -8.70 -11.97 12.52
CA GLY A 60 -9.32 -13.29 12.65
C GLY A 60 -10.86 -13.25 12.63
N GLY A 61 -11.46 -14.39 12.34
CA GLY A 61 -12.90 -14.58 12.34
C GLY A 61 -13.68 -13.83 11.25
N THR A 62 -13.04 -13.26 10.25
CA THR A 62 -13.69 -12.72 9.05
C THR A 62 -14.16 -13.83 8.14
N THR A 63 -15.43 -13.82 7.75
CA THR A 63 -16.03 -14.92 6.96
C THR A 63 -16.87 -14.46 5.77
N ASN A 64 -17.05 -13.14 5.58
CA ASN A 64 -18.03 -12.57 4.66
C ASN A 64 -17.39 -11.60 3.65
N ASN A 65 -16.15 -11.87 3.22
CA ASN A 65 -15.50 -11.10 2.17
C ASN A 65 -14.95 -12.00 1.06
N GLN A 66 -14.57 -11.42 -0.05
CA GLN A 66 -14.10 -12.17 -1.21
C GLN A 66 -12.76 -12.87 -0.97
N TRP A 67 -11.93 -12.43 -0.03
CA TRP A 67 -10.69 -13.13 0.33
C TRP A 67 -10.98 -14.44 1.05
N THR A 68 -11.93 -14.45 2.00
CA THR A 68 -12.36 -15.69 2.66
C THR A 68 -12.92 -16.69 1.64
N ALA A 69 -13.68 -16.22 0.65
CA ALA A 69 -14.13 -17.08 -0.43
C ALA A 69 -12.96 -17.58 -1.31
N TRP A 70 -11.94 -16.72 -1.53
CA TRP A 70 -10.75 -17.03 -2.34
C TRP A 70 -9.85 -18.10 -1.72
N GLU A 71 -9.82 -18.22 -0.41
CA GLU A 71 -9.05 -19.23 0.33
C GLU A 71 -9.39 -20.68 -0.10
N SER A 72 -10.60 -20.91 -0.56
CA SER A 72 -11.05 -22.23 -1.04
C SER A 72 -11.02 -22.39 -2.57
N VAL A 73 -10.59 -21.36 -3.31
CA VAL A 73 -10.59 -21.37 -4.78
C VAL A 73 -9.39 -22.15 -5.32
N THR A 74 -9.65 -22.96 -6.35
CA THR A 74 -8.61 -23.42 -7.26
C THR A 74 -8.62 -22.54 -8.51
N ARG A 75 -7.51 -21.89 -8.80
CA ARG A 75 -7.34 -20.95 -9.92
C ARG A 75 -7.39 -21.70 -11.26
N SER A 76 -7.59 -20.97 -12.34
CA SER A 76 -7.65 -21.54 -13.70
C SER A 76 -6.37 -22.25 -14.13
N ASP A 77 -5.23 -21.93 -13.51
CA ASP A 77 -3.95 -22.60 -13.74
C ASP A 77 -3.71 -23.82 -12.85
N GLY A 78 -4.71 -24.22 -12.05
CA GLY A 78 -4.68 -25.37 -11.14
C GLY A 78 -4.02 -25.10 -9.78
N ARG A 79 -3.49 -23.89 -9.54
CA ARG A 79 -2.92 -23.51 -8.24
C ARG A 79 -4.02 -23.08 -7.25
N PRO A 80 -3.83 -23.28 -5.93
CA PRO A 80 -4.77 -22.74 -4.94
C PRO A 80 -4.76 -21.23 -4.95
N GLY A 81 -5.86 -20.62 -4.50
CA GLY A 81 -5.98 -19.16 -4.31
C GLY A 81 -4.92 -18.64 -3.34
N ILE A 82 -4.75 -19.32 -2.22
CA ILE A 82 -3.65 -19.13 -1.27
C ILE A 82 -2.56 -20.16 -1.58
N PHE A 83 -1.34 -19.71 -1.87
CA PHE A 83 -0.24 -20.57 -2.37
C PHE A 83 0.13 -21.70 -1.41
N THR A 84 0.00 -21.44 -0.10
CA THR A 84 0.25 -22.42 0.97
C THR A 84 -0.95 -23.33 1.25
N GLY A 85 -2.14 -23.02 0.68
CA GLY A 85 -3.39 -23.72 0.97
C GLY A 85 -3.98 -23.42 2.34
N GLU A 86 -3.45 -22.40 3.04
CA GLU A 86 -3.93 -21.95 4.34
C GLU A 86 -5.17 -21.05 4.20
N ASN A 87 -5.85 -20.79 5.31
CA ASN A 87 -6.89 -19.80 5.45
C ASN A 87 -6.52 -18.82 6.59
N ALA A 88 -7.06 -17.61 6.54
CA ALA A 88 -6.77 -16.59 7.56
C ALA A 88 -7.23 -17.04 8.96
N GLY A 89 -8.37 -17.72 9.08
CA GLY A 89 -8.86 -18.30 10.33
C GLY A 89 -8.85 -17.31 11.49
N LEU A 90 -8.05 -17.59 12.51
CA LEU A 90 -7.80 -16.68 13.64
C LEU A 90 -6.80 -15.58 13.31
N ALA A 91 -6.04 -15.73 12.23
CA ALA A 91 -4.93 -14.83 11.91
C ALA A 91 -4.03 -14.58 13.15
N ALA A 92 -3.81 -13.31 13.53
CA ALA A 92 -3.14 -12.95 14.77
C ALA A 92 -4.11 -12.73 15.95
N ASP A 93 -5.39 -13.07 15.80
CA ASP A 93 -6.44 -12.90 16.82
C ASP A 93 -6.51 -11.46 17.38
N HIS A 94 -6.12 -10.47 16.57
CA HIS A 94 -6.07 -9.06 16.97
C HIS A 94 -7.44 -8.54 17.41
N TRP A 95 -8.53 -9.05 16.79
CA TRP A 95 -9.89 -8.70 17.17
C TRP A 95 -10.17 -8.93 18.64
N ASN A 96 -9.67 -10.00 19.23
CA ASN A 96 -9.87 -10.34 20.63
C ASN A 96 -8.72 -9.87 21.53
N ARG A 97 -7.54 -9.59 20.97
CA ARG A 97 -6.31 -9.28 21.71
C ARG A 97 -5.85 -7.83 21.54
N PHE A 98 -6.74 -6.93 21.08
CA PHE A 98 -6.37 -5.54 20.86
C PHE A 98 -5.70 -4.88 22.07
N ASP A 99 -6.21 -5.13 23.29
CA ASP A 99 -5.64 -4.54 24.50
C ASP A 99 -4.19 -5.02 24.75
N GLN A 100 -3.91 -6.29 24.49
CA GLN A 100 -2.54 -6.83 24.55
C GLN A 100 -1.66 -6.20 23.47
N ASP A 101 -2.17 -6.08 22.25
CA ASP A 101 -1.41 -5.51 21.15
C ASP A 101 -1.21 -3.99 21.31
N LEU A 102 -2.10 -3.28 22.03
CA LEU A 102 -1.92 -1.89 22.43
C LEU A 102 -0.73 -1.72 23.40
N GLU A 103 -0.56 -2.64 24.35
CA GLU A 103 0.61 -2.65 25.25
C GLU A 103 1.90 -2.78 24.43
N LEU A 104 1.91 -3.61 23.38
CA LEU A 104 3.06 -3.76 22.49
C LEU A 104 3.37 -2.47 21.72
N MET A 105 2.33 -1.74 21.29
CA MET A 105 2.50 -0.44 20.60
C MET A 105 3.12 0.60 21.56
N GLN A 106 2.68 0.62 22.80
CA GLN A 106 3.25 1.49 23.85
C GLN A 106 4.70 1.10 24.17
N ASP A 107 5.01 -0.19 24.25
CA ASP A 107 6.38 -0.68 24.46
C ASP A 107 7.32 -0.29 23.31
N LEU A 108 6.83 -0.28 22.06
CA LEU A 108 7.59 0.23 20.91
C LEU A 108 7.82 1.74 20.95
N GLY A 109 6.97 2.47 21.70
CA GLY A 109 6.98 3.93 21.75
C GLY A 109 6.41 4.60 20.50
N ILE A 110 5.62 3.92 19.68
CA ILE A 110 5.01 4.51 18.49
C ILE A 110 3.93 5.53 18.87
N ASP A 111 3.80 6.58 18.08
CA ASP A 111 2.81 7.64 18.23
C ASP A 111 1.65 7.59 17.22
N THR A 112 1.71 6.65 16.27
CA THR A 112 0.69 6.50 15.23
C THR A 112 0.46 5.01 14.94
N TYR A 113 -0.79 4.59 14.87
CA TYR A 113 -1.15 3.24 14.45
C TYR A 113 -2.13 3.27 13.31
N ARG A 114 -1.71 2.74 12.15
CA ARG A 114 -2.56 2.60 10.97
C ARG A 114 -3.19 1.21 10.94
N PHE A 115 -4.51 1.16 10.84
CA PHE A 115 -5.26 -0.09 10.68
C PHE A 115 -6.42 0.11 9.71
N SER A 116 -6.96 -0.98 9.16
CA SER A 116 -8.13 -0.90 8.31
C SER A 116 -9.38 -1.37 9.03
N LEU A 117 -10.53 -0.84 8.60
CA LEU A 117 -11.83 -1.36 8.96
C LEU A 117 -12.17 -2.54 8.05
N GLU A 118 -12.78 -3.58 8.58
CA GLU A 118 -13.31 -4.68 7.76
C GLU A 118 -14.74 -4.34 7.33
N TRP A 119 -14.88 -3.88 6.08
CA TRP A 119 -16.18 -3.47 5.53
C TRP A 119 -17.22 -4.58 5.66
N SER A 120 -16.84 -5.85 5.36
CA SER A 120 -17.76 -6.98 5.44
C SER A 120 -18.25 -7.30 6.85
N ARG A 121 -17.50 -6.87 7.87
CA ARG A 121 -17.89 -6.99 9.29
C ARG A 121 -18.88 -5.90 9.67
N ILE A 122 -18.65 -4.68 9.21
CA ILE A 122 -19.50 -3.51 9.51
C ILE A 122 -20.78 -3.52 8.69
N GLU A 123 -20.75 -3.95 7.42
CA GLU A 123 -21.91 -4.05 6.52
C GLU A 123 -22.01 -5.50 5.98
N PRO A 124 -22.45 -6.45 6.81
CA PRO A 124 -22.52 -7.87 6.45
C PRO A 124 -23.49 -8.18 5.31
N SER A 125 -24.49 -7.33 5.09
CA SER A 125 -25.42 -7.36 3.96
C SER A 125 -25.66 -5.94 3.49
N GLU A 126 -25.97 -5.74 2.22
CA GLU A 126 -26.15 -4.42 1.65
C GLU A 126 -27.17 -3.58 2.42
N GLY A 127 -26.71 -2.43 2.94
CA GLY A 127 -27.52 -1.49 3.71
C GLY A 127 -27.88 -1.96 5.13
N VAL A 128 -27.34 -3.09 5.59
CA VAL A 128 -27.50 -3.59 6.96
C VAL A 128 -26.17 -3.46 7.67
N PHE A 129 -26.11 -2.57 8.65
CA PHE A 129 -24.89 -2.26 9.39
C PHE A 129 -24.89 -2.95 10.77
N ASP A 130 -23.72 -3.47 11.13
CA ASP A 130 -23.41 -3.99 12.47
C ASP A 130 -22.74 -2.86 13.28
N ASP A 131 -23.57 -2.15 14.04
CA ASP A 131 -23.12 -1.05 14.88
C ASP A 131 -22.23 -1.53 16.04
N GLU A 132 -22.38 -2.77 16.54
CA GLU A 132 -21.55 -3.33 17.58
C GLU A 132 -20.09 -3.53 17.07
N ALA A 133 -19.95 -3.98 15.84
CA ALA A 133 -18.65 -4.08 15.20
C ALA A 133 -17.99 -2.69 15.03
N LEU A 134 -18.74 -1.69 14.60
CA LEU A 134 -18.24 -0.32 14.46
C LEU A 134 -17.90 0.32 15.82
N ASP A 135 -18.72 0.11 16.83
CA ASP A 135 -18.46 0.59 18.19
C ASP A 135 -17.19 -0.04 18.80
N ARG A 136 -16.87 -1.28 18.40
CA ARG A 136 -15.60 -1.92 18.79
C ARG A 136 -14.40 -1.21 18.16
N TYR A 137 -14.42 -0.91 16.87
CA TYR A 137 -13.37 -0.10 16.23
C TYR A 137 -13.26 1.30 16.85
N ARG A 138 -14.39 1.92 17.18
CA ARG A 138 -14.41 3.18 17.92
C ARG A 138 -13.70 3.04 19.26
N SER A 139 -13.96 1.96 20.00
CA SER A 139 -13.32 1.71 21.28
C SER A 139 -11.79 1.58 21.15
N TRP A 140 -11.30 1.02 20.04
CA TRP A 140 -9.86 0.98 19.74
C TRP A 140 -9.29 2.38 19.56
N CYS A 141 -9.95 3.24 18.77
CA CYS A 141 -9.52 4.63 18.59
C CYS A 141 -9.47 5.39 19.92
N VAL A 142 -10.49 5.25 20.78
CA VAL A 142 -10.50 5.85 22.12
C VAL A 142 -9.30 5.38 22.96
N LYS A 143 -9.01 4.08 22.95
CA LYS A 143 -7.88 3.50 23.70
C LYS A 143 -6.53 3.95 23.15
N LEU A 144 -6.37 4.02 21.82
CA LEU A 144 -5.18 4.53 21.15
C LEU A 144 -4.91 5.98 21.55
N ARG A 145 -5.91 6.85 21.46
CA ARG A 145 -5.78 8.25 21.90
C ARG A 145 -5.44 8.37 23.36
N ALA A 146 -6.07 7.59 24.22
CA ALA A 146 -5.77 7.56 25.66
C ALA A 146 -4.32 7.12 25.94
N ALA A 147 -3.73 6.32 25.06
CA ALA A 147 -2.33 5.90 25.09
C ALA A 147 -1.36 6.88 24.42
N GLY A 148 -1.85 8.00 23.86
CA GLY A 148 -1.04 8.96 23.11
C GLY A 148 -0.69 8.50 21.69
N ILE A 149 -1.42 7.53 21.14
CA ILE A 149 -1.21 6.95 19.81
C ILE A 149 -2.33 7.46 18.88
N GLU A 150 -1.96 8.11 17.78
CA GLU A 150 -2.89 8.61 16.78
C GLU A 150 -3.45 7.48 15.92
N PRO A 151 -4.78 7.28 15.85
CA PRO A 151 -5.38 6.32 14.93
C PRO A 151 -5.39 6.86 13.50
N MET A 152 -4.77 6.13 12.56
CA MET A 152 -4.88 6.36 11.12
C MET A 152 -5.75 5.27 10.51
N VAL A 153 -6.98 5.60 10.14
CA VAL A 153 -8.00 4.62 9.75
C VAL A 153 -8.06 4.45 8.24
N THR A 154 -7.89 3.22 7.77
CA THR A 154 -8.03 2.85 6.35
C THR A 154 -9.44 2.30 6.10
N LEU A 155 -10.18 2.92 5.18
CA LEU A 155 -11.57 2.53 4.89
C LEU A 155 -11.68 1.32 3.97
N HIS A 156 -10.76 1.15 2.99
CA HIS A 156 -10.71 0.00 2.11
C HIS A 156 -9.28 -0.54 1.99
N HIS A 157 -9.07 -1.78 2.41
CA HIS A 157 -7.78 -2.46 2.33
C HIS A 157 -7.94 -3.86 1.71
N PHE A 158 -8.20 -3.90 0.39
CA PHE A 158 -8.34 -5.09 -0.47
C PHE A 158 -9.56 -5.98 -0.20
N THR A 159 -10.30 -5.80 0.87
CA THR A 159 -11.46 -6.64 1.20
C THR A 159 -12.77 -6.00 0.78
N ASP A 160 -13.57 -6.76 0.02
CA ASP A 160 -14.93 -6.38 -0.39
C ASP A 160 -15.94 -7.35 0.24
N PRO A 161 -17.09 -6.88 0.76
CA PRO A 161 -18.15 -7.77 1.21
C PRO A 161 -18.64 -8.70 0.09
N LEU A 162 -19.05 -9.93 0.42
CA LEU A 162 -19.55 -10.88 -0.58
C LEU A 162 -20.75 -10.33 -1.36
N TRP A 163 -21.68 -9.64 -0.69
CA TRP A 163 -22.85 -9.03 -1.35
C TRP A 163 -22.44 -8.01 -2.42
N LEU A 164 -21.32 -7.30 -2.25
CA LEU A 164 -20.78 -6.36 -3.23
C LEU A 164 -20.16 -7.11 -4.42
N THR A 165 -19.36 -8.14 -4.14
CA THR A 165 -18.68 -8.94 -5.18
C THR A 165 -19.67 -9.75 -6.01
N GLU A 166 -20.77 -10.24 -5.43
CA GLU A 166 -21.87 -10.90 -6.13
C GLU A 166 -22.55 -9.96 -7.15
N LYS A 167 -22.50 -8.66 -6.92
CA LYS A 167 -22.96 -7.60 -7.84
C LYS A 167 -21.89 -7.09 -8.80
N GLY A 168 -20.72 -7.75 -8.82
CA GLY A 168 -19.60 -7.42 -9.70
C GLY A 168 -18.52 -6.55 -9.06
N GLY A 169 -18.61 -6.22 -7.76
CA GLY A 169 -17.60 -5.44 -7.06
C GLY A 169 -17.27 -4.13 -7.80
N PHE A 170 -16.01 -3.71 -7.78
CA PHE A 170 -15.56 -2.50 -8.50
C PHE A 170 -15.53 -2.62 -10.04
N GLU A 171 -15.91 -3.76 -10.63
CA GLU A 171 -16.23 -3.82 -12.06
C GLU A 171 -17.51 -3.04 -12.38
N ASN A 172 -18.41 -2.93 -11.40
CA ASN A 172 -19.67 -2.20 -11.48
C ASN A 172 -19.52 -0.78 -10.90
N ARG A 173 -19.95 0.22 -11.65
CA ARG A 173 -19.94 1.62 -11.22
C ARG A 173 -20.76 1.86 -9.91
N ALA A 174 -21.79 1.07 -9.66
CA ALA A 174 -22.62 1.17 -8.46
C ALA A 174 -21.81 0.93 -7.16
N SER A 175 -20.63 0.29 -7.24
CA SER A 175 -19.74 0.10 -6.08
C SER A 175 -19.22 1.41 -5.52
N VAL A 176 -19.14 2.46 -6.32
CA VAL A 176 -18.75 3.80 -5.87
C VAL A 176 -19.79 4.37 -4.91
N ASP A 177 -21.08 4.18 -5.23
CA ASP A 177 -22.18 4.63 -4.37
C ASP A 177 -22.32 3.73 -3.13
N ALA A 178 -22.07 2.42 -3.28
CA ALA A 178 -22.04 1.50 -2.15
C ALA A 178 -20.94 1.86 -1.15
N PHE A 179 -19.72 2.15 -1.64
CA PHE A 179 -18.64 2.62 -0.79
C PHE A 179 -18.95 3.98 -0.15
N GLY A 180 -19.58 4.89 -0.90
CA GLY A 180 -20.06 6.17 -0.33
C GLY A 180 -21.00 5.97 0.85
N ARG A 181 -22.01 5.08 0.75
CA ARG A 181 -22.92 4.76 1.87
C ARG A 181 -22.18 4.19 3.10
N PHE A 182 -21.18 3.32 2.86
CA PHE A 182 -20.33 2.81 3.93
C PHE A 182 -19.60 3.96 4.65
N VAL A 183 -18.99 4.87 3.90
CA VAL A 183 -18.30 6.05 4.44
C VAL A 183 -19.27 6.98 5.20
N GLU A 184 -20.47 7.24 4.65
CA GLU A 184 -21.53 8.03 5.28
C GLU A 184 -21.99 7.43 6.64
N HIS A 185 -21.91 6.10 6.78
CA HIS A 185 -22.24 5.43 8.03
C HIS A 185 -21.09 5.46 9.06
N VAL A 186 -19.84 5.26 8.59
CA VAL A 186 -18.67 5.09 9.45
C VAL A 186 -18.14 6.41 9.96
N VAL A 187 -17.94 7.39 9.07
CA VAL A 187 -17.22 8.63 9.41
C VAL A 187 -17.87 9.40 10.56
N PRO A 188 -19.17 9.66 10.59
CA PRO A 188 -19.78 10.41 11.70
C PRO A 188 -19.65 9.74 13.07
N ARG A 189 -19.47 8.41 13.09
CA ARG A 189 -19.30 7.65 14.35
C ARG A 189 -17.90 7.63 14.88
N LEU A 190 -16.91 7.96 14.04
CA LEU A 190 -15.51 7.97 14.39
C LEU A 190 -14.88 9.37 14.41
N ALA A 191 -15.54 10.38 13.89
CA ALA A 191 -15.03 11.74 13.69
C ALA A 191 -14.49 12.40 14.97
N ASP A 192 -15.03 12.09 16.15
CA ASP A 192 -14.56 12.64 17.41
C ASP A 192 -13.34 11.92 18.01
N VAL A 193 -12.86 10.88 17.31
CA VAL A 193 -11.70 10.09 17.74
C VAL A 193 -10.69 9.77 16.62
N VAL A 194 -10.98 10.18 15.38
CA VAL A 194 -10.13 9.95 14.20
C VAL A 194 -10.03 11.22 13.39
N ASP A 195 -8.81 11.71 13.12
CA ASP A 195 -8.53 12.82 12.20
C ASP A 195 -7.81 12.36 10.94
N TRP A 196 -7.28 11.14 10.94
CA TRP A 196 -6.46 10.62 9.85
C TRP A 196 -7.13 9.47 9.11
N TRP A 197 -7.48 9.74 7.86
CA TRP A 197 -8.21 8.82 7.01
C TRP A 197 -7.39 8.40 5.78
N VAL A 198 -7.27 7.11 5.56
CA VAL A 198 -6.83 6.53 4.29
C VAL A 198 -8.05 5.97 3.58
N THR A 199 -8.43 6.57 2.47
CA THR A 199 -9.65 6.19 1.75
C THR A 199 -9.55 4.79 1.14
N VAL A 200 -8.48 4.55 0.37
CA VAL A 200 -8.19 3.29 -0.32
C VAL A 200 -6.72 2.95 -0.19
N ASN A 201 -6.44 1.68 0.11
CA ASN A 201 -5.10 1.12 0.07
C ASN A 201 -4.78 0.60 -1.34
N GLU A 202 -3.66 1.03 -1.90
CA GLU A 202 -2.97 0.49 -3.07
C GLU A 202 -3.87 0.16 -4.29
N PRO A 203 -4.54 1.13 -4.89
CA PRO A 203 -5.46 0.86 -6.00
C PRO A 203 -4.78 0.16 -7.18
N SER A 204 -3.47 0.39 -7.38
CA SER A 204 -2.71 -0.27 -8.45
C SER A 204 -2.46 -1.75 -8.16
N VAL A 205 -2.17 -2.12 -6.90
CA VAL A 205 -1.99 -3.52 -6.50
C VAL A 205 -3.31 -4.26 -6.59
N TYR A 206 -4.37 -3.71 -5.97
CA TYR A 206 -5.72 -4.29 -6.03
C TYR A 206 -6.13 -4.60 -7.47
N THR A 207 -5.98 -3.62 -8.37
CA THR A 207 -6.38 -3.75 -9.76
C THR A 207 -5.47 -4.71 -10.55
N LEU A 208 -4.15 -4.60 -10.39
CA LEU A 208 -3.18 -5.41 -11.13
C LEU A 208 -3.29 -6.87 -10.73
N MET A 209 -3.28 -7.14 -9.41
CA MET A 209 -3.28 -8.52 -8.89
C MET A 209 -4.61 -9.23 -9.14
N GLY A 210 -5.74 -8.50 -9.07
CA GLY A 210 -7.07 -9.08 -9.26
C GLY A 210 -7.45 -9.27 -10.73
N TRP A 211 -7.08 -8.35 -11.62
CA TRP A 211 -7.61 -8.34 -13.00
C TRP A 211 -6.57 -8.46 -14.12
N VAL A 212 -5.28 -8.41 -13.81
CA VAL A 212 -4.22 -8.57 -14.82
C VAL A 212 -3.40 -9.83 -14.56
N ILE A 213 -2.89 -9.98 -13.32
CA ILE A 213 -2.09 -11.15 -12.91
C ILE A 213 -2.98 -12.32 -12.50
N GLY A 214 -4.09 -12.04 -11.81
CA GLY A 214 -5.05 -13.05 -11.36
C GLY A 214 -4.59 -13.84 -10.13
N GLU A 215 -3.74 -13.25 -9.29
CA GLU A 215 -3.30 -13.86 -8.02
C GLU A 215 -4.18 -13.46 -6.83
N PHE A 216 -4.86 -12.33 -6.92
CA PHE A 216 -5.88 -11.89 -5.96
C PHE A 216 -7.28 -12.15 -6.50
N PRO A 217 -8.32 -12.21 -5.63
CA PRO A 217 -9.69 -12.24 -6.12
C PRO A 217 -9.98 -11.02 -7.01
N PRO A 218 -10.75 -11.15 -8.09
CA PRO A 218 -11.47 -12.33 -8.56
C PRO A 218 -10.68 -13.28 -9.48
N GLY A 219 -9.35 -13.15 -9.58
CA GLY A 219 -8.50 -14.07 -10.32
C GLY A 219 -8.59 -13.93 -11.84
N LYS A 220 -8.88 -12.75 -12.35
CA LYS A 220 -9.09 -12.49 -13.78
C LYS A 220 -7.79 -12.12 -14.49
N ASN A 221 -7.78 -12.31 -15.82
CA ASN A 221 -6.78 -11.76 -16.71
C ASN A 221 -7.49 -10.97 -17.81
N ASP A 222 -7.96 -9.78 -17.45
CA ASP A 222 -8.71 -8.86 -18.31
C ASP A 222 -8.22 -7.41 -18.13
N PRO A 223 -7.20 -6.98 -18.87
CA PRO A 223 -6.68 -5.62 -18.78
C PRO A 223 -7.68 -4.51 -19.14
N LYS A 224 -8.73 -4.82 -19.90
CA LYS A 224 -9.80 -3.84 -20.18
C LYS A 224 -10.66 -3.63 -18.94
N MET A 225 -10.98 -4.71 -18.24
CA MET A 225 -11.70 -4.64 -16.98
C MET A 225 -10.85 -3.97 -15.91
N ALA A 226 -9.54 -4.27 -15.84
CA ALA A 226 -8.60 -3.61 -14.92
C ALA A 226 -8.66 -2.08 -15.04
N VAL A 227 -8.69 -1.53 -16.25
CA VAL A 227 -8.81 -0.07 -16.47
C VAL A 227 -10.13 0.47 -15.91
N ARG A 228 -11.23 -0.26 -16.06
CA ARG A 228 -12.56 0.13 -15.48
C ARG A 228 -12.54 0.06 -13.95
N VAL A 229 -11.98 -1.01 -13.39
CA VAL A 229 -11.85 -1.18 -11.94
C VAL A 229 -11.02 -0.06 -11.34
N MET A 230 -9.85 0.26 -11.92
CA MET A 230 -9.03 1.40 -11.49
C MET A 230 -9.83 2.70 -11.50
N GLN A 231 -10.59 2.97 -12.56
CA GLN A 231 -11.44 4.16 -12.64
C GLN A 231 -12.46 4.19 -11.50
N ASN A 232 -13.16 3.08 -11.24
CA ASN A 232 -14.18 3.02 -10.20
C ASN A 232 -13.59 3.14 -8.79
N VAL A 233 -12.44 2.51 -8.54
CA VAL A 233 -11.73 2.62 -7.25
C VAL A 233 -11.27 4.06 -7.00
N LEU A 234 -10.74 4.75 -8.00
CA LEU A 234 -10.36 6.17 -7.85
C LEU A 234 -11.57 7.08 -7.64
N LEU A 235 -12.70 6.79 -8.28
CA LEU A 235 -13.94 7.54 -8.06
C LEU A 235 -14.55 7.27 -6.69
N ALA A 236 -14.40 6.04 -6.16
CA ALA A 236 -14.75 5.72 -4.78
C ALA A 236 -13.86 6.48 -3.78
N HIS A 237 -12.55 6.54 -4.06
CA HIS A 237 -11.63 7.39 -3.30
C HIS A 237 -12.09 8.85 -3.25
N ALA A 238 -12.39 9.47 -4.40
CA ALA A 238 -12.83 10.86 -4.45
C ALA A 238 -14.13 11.08 -3.68
N ARG A 239 -15.10 10.16 -3.84
CA ARG A 239 -16.37 10.23 -3.09
C ARG A 239 -16.12 10.14 -1.58
N ALA A 240 -15.27 9.20 -1.14
CA ALA A 240 -14.90 9.08 0.27
C ALA A 240 -14.20 10.35 0.79
N TYR A 241 -13.26 10.91 0.02
CA TYR A 241 -12.57 12.15 0.38
C TYR A 241 -13.56 13.31 0.63
N HIS A 242 -14.48 13.53 -0.30
CA HIS A 242 -15.47 14.59 -0.16
C HIS A 242 -16.43 14.35 1.01
N LEU A 243 -16.87 13.11 1.21
CA LEU A 243 -17.73 12.76 2.34
C LEU A 243 -17.00 12.91 3.70
N ILE A 244 -15.73 12.55 3.79
CA ILE A 244 -14.93 12.75 5.00
C ILE A 244 -14.91 14.25 5.35
N HIS A 245 -14.55 15.11 4.40
CA HIS A 245 -14.51 16.55 4.63
C HIS A 245 -15.88 17.20 4.90
N GLU A 246 -16.97 16.59 4.46
CA GLU A 246 -18.34 17.02 4.75
C GLU A 246 -18.78 16.59 6.14
N LEU A 247 -18.44 15.38 6.56
CA LEU A 247 -19.03 14.72 7.73
C LEU A 247 -18.14 14.79 8.97
N ASP A 248 -16.83 14.86 8.78
CA ASP A 248 -15.85 14.96 9.86
C ASP A 248 -15.44 16.43 10.07
N THR A 249 -16.07 17.04 11.04
CA THR A 249 -15.88 18.45 11.38
C THR A 249 -15.29 18.65 12.78
N VAL A 250 -14.87 17.54 13.42
CA VAL A 250 -14.31 17.53 14.77
C VAL A 250 -12.79 17.45 14.67
N ASP A 251 -12.11 18.35 15.32
CA ASP A 251 -10.65 18.32 15.52
C ASP A 251 -10.35 17.48 16.76
N ALA A 252 -10.12 16.18 16.57
CA ALA A 252 -9.94 15.24 17.64
C ALA A 252 -8.50 15.20 18.18
N ASP A 253 -7.48 15.57 17.37
CA ASP A 253 -6.07 15.66 17.80
C ASP A 253 -5.68 17.05 18.30
N GLY A 254 -6.52 18.06 18.08
CA GLY A 254 -6.32 19.43 18.59
C GLY A 254 -5.31 20.26 17.80
N ASP A 255 -4.99 19.86 16.56
CA ASP A 255 -4.03 20.57 15.71
C ASP A 255 -4.64 21.73 14.88
N GLY A 256 -5.94 21.94 14.99
CA GLY A 256 -6.70 22.96 14.29
C GLY A 256 -7.26 22.55 12.93
N ILE A 257 -7.11 21.27 12.54
CA ILE A 257 -7.59 20.70 11.27
C ILE A 257 -8.52 19.52 11.57
N PRO A 258 -9.84 19.61 11.30
CA PRO A 258 -10.81 18.60 11.70
C PRO A 258 -10.51 17.20 11.14
N CYS A 259 -10.04 17.10 9.89
CA CYS A 259 -9.69 15.83 9.29
C CYS A 259 -8.61 15.97 8.22
N LYS A 260 -7.91 14.88 7.98
CA LYS A 260 -6.90 14.73 6.94
C LYS A 260 -7.17 13.43 6.19
N ALA A 261 -7.52 13.53 4.90
CA ALA A 261 -7.81 12.37 4.06
C ALA A 261 -6.79 12.22 2.94
N GLY A 262 -6.29 11.01 2.76
CA GLY A 262 -5.33 10.68 1.72
C GLY A 262 -5.58 9.29 1.13
N ILE A 263 -4.69 8.90 0.23
CA ILE A 263 -4.65 7.58 -0.37
C ILE A 263 -3.31 6.92 -0.02
N ALA A 264 -3.31 5.64 0.31
CA ALA A 264 -2.06 4.89 0.42
C ALA A 264 -1.71 4.29 -0.95
N LYS A 265 -0.64 4.81 -1.55
CA LYS A 265 -0.22 4.42 -2.89
C LYS A 265 1.07 3.60 -2.85
N ASN A 266 1.00 2.37 -3.33
CA ASN A 266 2.20 1.59 -3.57
C ASN A 266 3.00 2.17 -4.73
N LEU A 267 4.27 2.47 -4.52
CA LEU A 267 5.20 2.84 -5.56
C LEU A 267 6.31 1.79 -5.70
N VAL A 268 6.49 1.32 -6.92
CA VAL A 268 7.58 0.44 -7.33
C VAL A 268 8.44 1.20 -8.32
N PRO A 269 9.60 1.75 -7.92
CA PRO A 269 10.53 2.33 -8.88
C PRO A 269 10.93 1.29 -9.92
N PHE A 270 10.59 1.53 -11.18
CA PHE A 270 11.02 0.70 -12.29
C PHE A 270 12.34 1.21 -12.84
N GLU A 271 13.29 0.31 -13.10
CA GLU A 271 14.58 0.62 -13.69
C GLU A 271 14.83 -0.24 -14.93
N PRO A 272 15.46 0.28 -15.99
CA PRO A 272 15.82 -0.55 -17.12
C PRO A 272 16.85 -1.61 -16.70
N ARG A 273 16.61 -2.89 -17.03
CA ARG A 273 17.57 -3.96 -16.72
C ARG A 273 18.93 -3.71 -17.34
N GLN A 274 18.95 -3.11 -18.52
CA GLN A 274 20.14 -2.62 -19.19
C GLN A 274 20.01 -1.13 -19.43
N TRP A 275 20.70 -0.31 -18.62
CA TRP A 275 20.59 1.16 -18.68
C TRP A 275 20.85 1.78 -20.07
N TYR A 276 21.64 1.09 -20.92
CA TYR A 276 21.96 1.50 -22.29
C TYR A 276 20.95 0.99 -23.34
N ASN A 277 20.00 0.14 -22.95
CA ASN A 277 19.00 -0.41 -23.88
C ASN A 277 17.76 0.51 -23.96
N PRO A 278 17.52 1.20 -25.09
CA PRO A 278 16.39 2.12 -25.22
C PRO A 278 15.01 1.43 -25.14
N LEU A 279 14.93 0.13 -25.44
CA LEU A 279 13.68 -0.62 -25.30
C LEU A 279 13.36 -0.87 -23.82
N ASP A 280 14.37 -1.20 -23.01
CA ASP A 280 14.18 -1.38 -21.57
C ASP A 280 13.76 -0.04 -20.93
N ALA A 281 14.39 1.07 -21.32
CA ALA A 281 14.00 2.41 -20.88
C ALA A 281 12.54 2.76 -21.24
N LEU A 282 12.11 2.44 -22.46
CA LEU A 282 10.73 2.65 -22.87
C LEU A 282 9.74 1.77 -22.11
N GLY A 283 10.09 0.50 -21.85
CA GLY A 283 9.29 -0.40 -21.04
C GLY A 283 9.13 0.11 -19.61
N THR A 284 10.21 0.63 -19.05
CA THR A 284 10.23 1.29 -17.73
C THR A 284 9.26 2.48 -17.69
N GLU A 285 9.33 3.39 -18.67
CA GLU A 285 8.43 4.55 -18.75
C GLU A 285 6.95 4.13 -18.83
N ILE A 286 6.64 3.10 -19.59
CA ILE A 286 5.26 2.58 -19.72
C ILE A 286 4.75 2.07 -18.38
N LEU A 287 5.56 1.30 -17.64
CA LEU A 287 5.18 0.78 -16.32
C LEU A 287 5.08 1.88 -15.29
N ASP A 288 6.03 2.81 -15.23
CA ASP A 288 5.96 3.95 -14.31
C ASP A 288 4.68 4.76 -14.52
N ARG A 289 4.35 5.08 -15.77
CA ARG A 289 3.13 5.84 -16.09
C ARG A 289 1.86 5.09 -15.72
N PHE A 290 1.80 3.80 -16.03
CA PHE A 290 0.60 3.01 -15.77
C PHE A 290 0.42 2.70 -14.28
N TYR A 291 1.47 2.20 -13.64
CA TYR A 291 1.38 1.66 -12.29
C TYR A 291 1.59 2.75 -11.22
N ASN A 292 2.63 3.56 -11.36
CA ASN A 292 3.01 4.52 -10.34
C ASN A 292 2.25 5.85 -10.48
N LEU A 293 2.28 6.47 -11.66
CA LEU A 293 1.90 7.87 -11.82
C LEU A 293 0.43 8.10 -12.15
N ALA A 294 -0.19 7.26 -12.98
CA ALA A 294 -1.54 7.54 -13.49
C ALA A 294 -2.60 7.74 -12.39
N PRO A 295 -2.63 6.95 -11.28
CA PRO A 295 -3.57 7.20 -10.20
C PRO A 295 -3.33 8.55 -9.50
N LEU A 296 -2.08 8.89 -9.21
CA LEU A 296 -1.72 10.14 -8.54
C LEU A 296 -1.95 11.36 -9.45
N GLU A 297 -1.61 11.25 -10.73
CA GLU A 297 -1.92 12.30 -11.73
C GLU A 297 -3.43 12.53 -11.85
N ALA A 298 -4.23 11.44 -11.81
CA ALA A 298 -5.69 11.56 -11.85
C ALA A 298 -6.22 12.32 -10.62
N ILE A 299 -5.74 11.99 -9.44
CA ILE A 299 -6.12 12.69 -8.19
C ILE A 299 -5.65 14.15 -8.22
N HIS A 300 -4.41 14.39 -8.66
CA HIS A 300 -3.86 15.75 -8.69
C HIS A 300 -4.54 16.65 -9.73
N THR A 301 -4.85 16.11 -10.92
CA THR A 301 -5.31 16.92 -12.06
C THR A 301 -6.79 16.79 -12.39
N GLY A 302 -7.45 15.72 -11.94
CA GLY A 302 -8.79 15.32 -12.35
C GLY A 302 -8.83 14.56 -13.68
N ARG A 303 -7.69 14.24 -14.31
CA ARG A 303 -7.63 13.53 -15.60
C ARG A 303 -7.02 12.15 -15.43
N LEU A 304 -7.84 11.14 -15.64
CA LEU A 304 -7.38 9.74 -15.64
C LEU A 304 -6.98 9.31 -17.05
N LYS A 305 -5.69 9.03 -17.22
CA LYS A 305 -5.15 8.51 -18.46
C LYS A 305 -4.44 7.19 -18.24
N LEU A 306 -5.06 6.12 -18.73
CA LEU A 306 -4.54 4.75 -18.64
C LEU A 306 -4.40 4.16 -20.02
N SER A 307 -3.27 3.52 -20.31
CA SER A 307 -3.03 2.86 -21.58
C SER A 307 -2.28 1.56 -21.37
N VAL A 308 -2.93 0.46 -21.73
CA VAL A 308 -2.30 -0.85 -21.86
C VAL A 308 -2.09 -1.08 -23.36
N PRO A 309 -0.84 -1.05 -23.87
CA PRO A 309 -0.56 -1.09 -25.30
C PRO A 309 -1.26 -2.24 -26.02
N GLY A 310 -2.06 -1.92 -27.04
CA GLY A 310 -2.80 -2.90 -27.85
C GLY A 310 -4.02 -3.56 -27.18
N GLN A 311 -4.30 -3.25 -25.93
CA GLN A 311 -5.37 -3.89 -25.16
C GLN A 311 -6.45 -2.91 -24.68
N ALA A 312 -6.06 -1.82 -23.98
CA ALA A 312 -7.02 -0.85 -23.42
C ALA A 312 -6.45 0.57 -23.48
N HIS A 313 -7.34 1.53 -23.63
CA HIS A 313 -7.01 2.95 -23.54
C HIS A 313 -8.19 3.69 -22.90
N LEU A 314 -7.90 4.51 -21.91
CA LEU A 314 -8.83 5.41 -21.25
C LEU A 314 -8.17 6.79 -21.13
N ASP A 315 -8.87 7.84 -21.52
CA ASP A 315 -8.46 9.22 -21.31
C ASP A 315 -9.73 10.05 -21.04
N VAL A 316 -10.00 10.26 -19.76
CA VAL A 316 -11.24 10.90 -19.29
C VAL A 316 -10.93 11.92 -18.21
N VAL A 317 -11.80 12.93 -18.12
CA VAL A 317 -11.74 13.95 -17.08
C VAL A 317 -12.85 13.68 -16.07
N HIS A 318 -12.48 13.60 -14.81
CA HIS A 318 -13.31 13.47 -13.64
C HIS A 318 -13.03 14.63 -12.70
N PRO A 319 -13.76 15.76 -12.79
CA PRO A 319 -13.49 16.94 -11.96
C PRO A 319 -13.50 16.61 -10.46
N GLU A 320 -14.32 15.64 -10.05
CA GLU A 320 -14.45 15.16 -8.67
C GLU A 320 -13.18 14.52 -8.09
N LEU A 321 -12.25 14.08 -8.94
CA LEU A 321 -10.96 13.55 -8.50
C LEU A 321 -9.94 14.65 -8.16
N LYS A 322 -10.11 15.86 -8.73
CA LYS A 322 -9.08 16.86 -8.66
C LYS A 322 -8.83 17.36 -7.24
N GLY A 323 -7.59 17.17 -6.77
CA GLY A 323 -7.13 17.68 -5.47
C GLY A 323 -7.63 16.87 -4.28
N THR A 324 -8.10 15.62 -4.48
CA THR A 324 -8.65 14.79 -3.40
C THR A 324 -7.56 14.09 -2.59
N MET A 325 -6.57 14.85 -2.08
CA MET A 325 -5.54 14.35 -1.18
C MET A 325 -4.97 15.50 -0.34
N ASP A 326 -5.05 15.40 0.98
CA ASP A 326 -4.40 16.31 1.92
C ASP A 326 -2.95 15.88 2.16
N TYR A 327 -2.68 14.61 1.99
CA TYR A 327 -1.36 13.98 2.05
C TYR A 327 -1.30 12.77 1.12
N ILE A 328 -0.10 12.32 0.81
CA ILE A 328 0.13 11.05 0.11
C ILE A 328 0.69 10.04 1.11
N GLY A 329 -0.01 8.90 1.27
CA GLY A 329 0.54 7.71 1.89
C GLY A 329 1.41 6.95 0.88
N LEU A 330 2.66 6.71 1.22
CA LEU A 330 3.58 5.89 0.42
C LEU A 330 3.71 4.51 1.02
N ASN A 331 3.31 3.48 0.27
CA ASN A 331 3.70 2.10 0.54
C ASN A 331 4.86 1.73 -0.38
N HIS A 332 5.98 1.28 0.20
CA HIS A 332 7.15 0.92 -0.60
C HIS A 332 7.93 -0.25 -0.01
N TYR A 333 8.27 -1.23 -0.83
CA TYR A 333 8.97 -2.44 -0.41
C TYR A 333 10.20 -2.77 -1.26
N PHE A 334 10.11 -2.54 -2.58
CA PHE A 334 11.13 -2.95 -3.56
C PHE A 334 11.08 -2.11 -4.84
N ARG A 335 12.11 -2.27 -5.65
CA ARG A 335 12.12 -1.86 -7.07
C ARG A 335 11.97 -3.06 -7.98
N GLN A 336 11.71 -2.82 -9.26
CA GLN A 336 11.77 -3.87 -10.28
C GLN A 336 12.63 -3.45 -11.48
N LEU A 337 13.36 -4.42 -12.02
CA LEU A 337 14.11 -4.27 -13.26
C LEU A 337 13.24 -4.65 -14.44
N VAL A 338 13.21 -3.83 -15.47
CA VAL A 338 12.38 -3.99 -16.66
C VAL A 338 13.25 -4.35 -17.86
N ARG A 339 12.86 -5.41 -18.55
CA ARG A 339 13.44 -5.85 -19.82
C ARG A 339 12.36 -5.93 -20.89
N VAL A 340 12.65 -5.41 -22.06
CA VAL A 340 11.79 -5.59 -23.24
C VAL A 340 12.38 -6.65 -24.14
N ASN A 341 11.68 -7.76 -24.31
CA ASN A 341 12.06 -8.87 -25.17
C ASN A 341 11.14 -8.93 -26.41
N PRO A 342 11.49 -8.30 -27.53
CA PRO A 342 10.66 -8.26 -28.71
C PRO A 342 10.53 -9.63 -29.40
N LEU A 343 11.39 -10.59 -29.06
CA LEU A 343 11.35 -11.94 -29.60
C LEU A 343 10.37 -12.86 -28.86
N ASN A 344 9.90 -12.45 -27.67
CA ASN A 344 8.87 -13.15 -26.90
C ASN A 344 7.56 -12.35 -26.91
N PRO A 345 6.69 -12.54 -27.94
CA PRO A 345 5.49 -11.71 -28.08
C PRO A 345 4.42 -11.95 -26.99
N LYS A 346 4.50 -13.05 -26.28
CA LYS A 346 3.57 -13.36 -25.17
C LYS A 346 4.00 -12.65 -23.89
N ASN A 347 5.30 -12.45 -23.71
CA ASN A 347 5.93 -11.80 -22.55
C ASN A 347 6.94 -10.77 -23.06
N ALA A 348 6.48 -9.80 -23.84
CA ALA A 348 7.36 -8.79 -24.41
C ALA A 348 7.92 -7.81 -23.37
N LEU A 349 7.22 -7.64 -22.25
CA LEU A 349 7.62 -6.82 -21.13
C LEU A 349 7.84 -7.74 -19.92
N GLU A 350 9.11 -7.96 -19.58
CA GLU A 350 9.54 -8.78 -18.45
C GLU A 350 9.96 -7.83 -17.32
N ASN A 351 9.49 -8.08 -16.13
CA ASN A 351 9.91 -7.38 -14.92
C ASN A 351 10.37 -8.40 -13.86
N GLY A 352 11.24 -7.99 -12.96
CA GLY A 352 11.80 -8.87 -11.94
C GLY A 352 12.90 -8.20 -11.14
N PHE A 353 13.63 -9.02 -10.43
CA PHE A 353 14.70 -8.60 -9.51
C PHE A 353 16.08 -8.91 -10.09
N ASP A 354 17.12 -8.31 -9.53
CA ASP A 354 18.49 -8.67 -9.91
C ASP A 354 18.93 -10.00 -9.25
N ASP A 355 20.06 -10.54 -9.69
CA ASP A 355 20.55 -11.83 -9.23
C ASP A 355 21.59 -11.70 -8.08
N VAL A 356 21.96 -10.45 -7.70
CA VAL A 356 23.07 -10.18 -6.77
C VAL A 356 22.64 -9.50 -5.48
N SER A 357 21.50 -8.81 -5.46
CA SER A 357 21.00 -8.18 -4.25
C SER A 357 20.54 -9.20 -3.22
N MET A 358 20.69 -8.87 -1.94
CA MET A 358 20.07 -9.62 -0.86
C MET A 358 18.56 -9.66 -1.05
N LYS A 359 17.95 -10.79 -0.72
CA LYS A 359 16.50 -11.03 -0.91
C LYS A 359 15.78 -11.14 0.41
N SER A 360 14.53 -10.67 0.42
CA SER A 360 13.55 -11.05 1.44
C SER A 360 13.09 -12.50 1.24
N ASP A 361 12.31 -13.04 2.19
CA ASP A 361 11.69 -14.35 2.03
C ASP A 361 10.66 -14.40 0.88
N MET A 362 10.16 -13.24 0.45
CA MET A 362 9.33 -13.09 -0.75
C MET A 362 10.14 -13.06 -2.06
N GLY A 363 11.47 -13.13 -2.00
CA GLY A 363 12.36 -13.00 -3.15
C GLY A 363 12.55 -11.57 -3.66
N TRP A 364 12.08 -10.57 -2.94
CA TRP A 364 12.22 -9.15 -3.30
C TRP A 364 13.64 -8.64 -3.00
N ASP A 365 14.14 -7.73 -3.85
CA ASP A 365 15.41 -7.06 -3.61
C ASP A 365 15.35 -6.17 -2.36
N LEU A 366 16.24 -6.40 -1.40
CA LEU A 366 16.43 -5.49 -0.28
C LEU A 366 17.31 -4.32 -0.74
N ARG A 367 16.67 -3.29 -1.29
CA ARG A 367 17.36 -2.14 -1.87
C ARG A 367 16.80 -0.83 -1.31
N PRO A 368 17.31 -0.35 -0.17
CA PRO A 368 16.80 0.86 0.50
C PRO A 368 16.86 2.13 -0.36
N GLN A 369 17.82 2.23 -1.28
CA GLN A 369 17.88 3.32 -2.27
C GLN A 369 16.54 3.53 -2.98
N SER A 370 15.79 2.45 -3.25
CA SER A 370 14.52 2.55 -3.96
C SER A 370 13.42 3.27 -3.18
N LEU A 371 13.50 3.31 -1.84
CA LEU A 371 12.62 4.15 -1.02
C LEU A 371 12.89 5.63 -1.24
N TYR A 372 14.17 6.02 -1.23
CA TYR A 372 14.56 7.39 -1.55
C TYR A 372 14.10 7.80 -2.95
N ASP A 373 14.27 6.91 -3.94
CA ASP A 373 13.85 7.14 -5.32
C ASP A 373 12.31 7.30 -5.42
N ALA A 374 11.55 6.48 -4.68
CA ALA A 374 10.10 6.58 -4.61
C ALA A 374 9.64 7.92 -3.98
N LEU A 375 10.30 8.39 -2.93
CA LEU A 375 10.02 9.67 -2.30
C LEU A 375 10.26 10.84 -3.26
N LEU A 376 11.34 10.79 -4.06
CA LEU A 376 11.60 11.78 -5.10
C LEU A 376 10.51 11.82 -6.18
N MET A 377 9.89 10.68 -6.51
CA MET A 377 8.77 10.63 -7.46
C MET A 377 7.54 11.38 -6.95
N LEU A 378 7.37 11.53 -5.63
CA LEU A 378 6.24 12.20 -5.01
C LEU A 378 6.43 13.72 -4.85
N LYS A 379 7.67 14.20 -4.86
CA LYS A 379 7.98 15.64 -4.69
C LYS A 379 7.15 16.60 -5.56
N PRO A 380 6.84 16.27 -6.85
CA PRO A 380 6.08 17.18 -7.73
C PRO A 380 4.63 17.44 -7.30
N TYR A 381 4.05 16.61 -6.44
CA TYR A 381 2.65 16.75 -6.02
C TYR A 381 2.46 17.86 -4.96
N GLY A 382 3.52 18.23 -4.23
CA GLY A 382 3.51 19.41 -3.34
C GLY A 382 2.61 19.28 -2.11
N VAL A 383 2.30 18.06 -1.68
CA VAL A 383 1.56 17.75 -0.45
C VAL A 383 2.45 16.96 0.51
N PRO A 384 2.16 16.97 1.84
CA PRO A 384 2.89 16.16 2.81
C PRO A 384 2.89 14.67 2.42
N ILE A 385 3.98 13.97 2.75
CA ILE A 385 4.15 12.55 2.50
C ILE A 385 4.27 11.83 3.85
N TYR A 386 3.60 10.70 3.98
CA TYR A 386 3.78 9.73 5.06
C TYR A 386 4.13 8.38 4.44
N ILE A 387 5.21 7.75 4.88
CA ILE A 387 5.42 6.34 4.57
C ILE A 387 4.40 5.57 5.39
N THR A 388 3.33 5.10 4.73
CA THR A 388 2.23 4.37 5.36
C THR A 388 2.48 2.88 5.45
N GLU A 389 3.45 2.37 4.66
CA GLU A 389 3.97 1.02 4.78
C GLU A 389 5.40 0.94 4.21
N ASN A 390 6.31 0.38 4.99
CA ASN A 390 7.63 -0.08 4.55
C ASN A 390 8.11 -1.19 5.48
N GLY A 391 8.67 -2.25 4.94
CA GLY A 391 9.14 -3.39 5.72
C GLY A 391 9.68 -4.51 4.83
N THR A 392 10.03 -5.62 5.44
CA THR A 392 10.48 -6.81 4.71
C THR A 392 10.12 -8.09 5.43
N ALA A 393 9.85 -9.15 4.65
CA ALA A 393 9.68 -10.50 5.16
C ALA A 393 11.04 -11.10 5.52
N ASP A 394 11.20 -11.46 6.80
CA ASP A 394 12.37 -12.15 7.33
C ASP A 394 11.95 -13.11 8.46
N GLY A 395 11.90 -14.40 8.15
CA GLY A 395 11.54 -15.47 9.08
C GLY A 395 12.69 -15.97 9.94
N ASP A 396 13.92 -15.51 9.70
CA ASP A 396 15.11 -15.92 10.44
C ASP A 396 15.05 -15.48 11.92
N THR A 397 15.88 -16.13 12.75
CA THR A 397 16.04 -15.78 14.16
C THR A 397 17.53 -15.79 14.52
N PRO A 398 18.17 -14.63 14.81
CA PRO A 398 17.59 -13.29 14.72
C PRO A 398 17.33 -12.82 13.27
N ASP A 399 16.37 -11.92 13.09
CA ASP A 399 15.96 -11.34 11.80
C ASP A 399 16.93 -10.23 11.35
N ALA A 400 18.15 -10.62 11.03
CA ALA A 400 19.23 -9.68 10.73
C ALA A 400 19.00 -8.88 9.45
N ARG A 401 18.33 -9.48 8.43
CA ARG A 401 18.00 -8.79 7.18
C ARG A 401 16.98 -7.69 7.40
N ARG A 402 15.92 -7.97 8.20
CA ARG A 402 14.91 -6.97 8.58
C ARG A 402 15.55 -5.82 9.33
N ARG A 403 16.36 -6.14 10.35
CA ARG A 403 17.04 -5.12 11.16
C ARG A 403 17.89 -4.19 10.29
N GLN A 404 18.71 -4.74 9.38
CA GLN A 404 19.56 -3.93 8.49
C GLN A 404 18.73 -3.14 7.47
N PHE A 405 17.75 -3.78 6.83
CA PHE A 405 16.89 -3.12 5.85
C PHE A 405 16.10 -1.95 6.46
N LEU A 406 15.57 -2.12 7.68
CA LEU A 406 14.88 -1.06 8.41
C LEU A 406 15.80 0.12 8.68
N LEU A 407 17.02 -0.13 9.19
CA LEU A 407 18.00 0.93 9.43
C LEU A 407 18.29 1.73 8.15
N ASP A 408 18.56 1.02 7.06
CA ASP A 408 18.89 1.62 5.78
C ASP A 408 17.69 2.39 5.17
N CYS A 409 16.47 1.89 5.34
CA CYS A 409 15.26 2.60 4.91
C CYS A 409 15.01 3.87 5.73
N LEU A 410 15.21 3.85 7.05
CA LEU A 410 15.11 5.06 7.87
C LEU A 410 16.20 6.07 7.52
N TYR A 411 17.43 5.59 7.22
CA TYR A 411 18.48 6.47 6.69
C TYR A 411 18.09 7.09 5.34
N ALA A 412 17.49 6.31 4.43
CA ALA A 412 17.00 6.82 3.14
C ALA A 412 15.89 7.87 3.33
N ALA A 413 14.97 7.65 4.26
CA ALA A 413 13.92 8.60 4.64
C ALA A 413 14.49 9.89 5.22
N HIS A 414 15.47 9.80 6.13
CA HIS A 414 16.18 10.94 6.69
C HIS A 414 16.89 11.75 5.61
N GLN A 415 17.61 11.10 4.69
CA GLN A 415 18.27 11.77 3.57
C GLN A 415 17.29 12.45 2.60
N ALA A 416 16.09 11.89 2.42
CA ALA A 416 15.04 12.53 1.62
C ALA A 416 14.53 13.83 2.26
N ILE A 417 14.40 13.87 3.58
CA ILE A 417 14.06 15.08 4.34
C ILE A 417 15.16 16.15 4.18
N GLU A 418 16.43 15.77 4.32
CA GLU A 418 17.59 16.66 4.12
C GLU A 418 17.58 17.26 2.69
N ASP A 419 17.14 16.51 1.68
CA ASP A 419 17.00 16.96 0.29
C ASP A 419 15.68 17.71 0.00
N GLY A 420 14.94 18.07 1.06
CA GLY A 420 13.75 18.93 1.01
C GLY A 420 12.48 18.23 0.57
N ILE A 421 12.33 16.93 0.86
CA ILE A 421 11.05 16.23 0.78
C ILE A 421 10.25 16.51 2.05
N ASP A 422 8.99 16.88 1.91
CA ASP A 422 8.05 17.07 3.03
C ASP A 422 7.54 15.70 3.52
N LEU A 423 8.46 14.91 4.07
CA LEU A 423 8.18 13.62 4.68
C LEU A 423 7.94 13.82 6.18
N ARG A 424 6.77 13.43 6.67
CA ARG A 424 6.31 13.72 8.04
C ARG A 424 6.08 12.50 8.91
N GLY A 425 6.27 11.28 8.39
CA GLY A 425 6.10 10.08 9.19
C GLY A 425 6.54 8.81 8.48
N TYR A 426 6.80 7.79 9.29
CA TYR A 426 7.20 6.45 8.86
C TYR A 426 6.45 5.40 9.68
N LEU A 427 5.58 4.64 9.02
CA LEU A 427 4.84 3.53 9.60
C LEU A 427 5.40 2.22 9.04
N TYR A 428 5.83 1.34 9.93
CA TYR A 428 6.39 0.05 9.56
C TYR A 428 5.28 -0.96 9.20
N TRP A 429 5.47 -1.70 8.13
CA TRP A 429 4.65 -2.87 7.81
C TRP A 429 5.40 -4.15 8.23
N SER A 430 4.94 -4.85 9.24
CA SER A 430 3.69 -4.76 9.99
C SER A 430 3.97 -4.78 11.49
N LEU A 431 3.02 -4.36 12.31
CA LEU A 431 3.12 -4.50 13.77
C LEU A 431 3.33 -5.96 14.16
N LEU A 432 2.51 -6.85 13.60
CA LEU A 432 2.47 -8.29 13.88
C LEU A 432 2.78 -9.09 12.62
N ASP A 433 3.37 -10.29 12.76
CA ASP A 433 3.26 -11.30 11.72
C ASP A 433 1.77 -11.57 11.44
N ASN A 434 1.43 -11.77 10.17
CA ASN A 434 0.03 -11.81 9.76
C ASN A 434 -0.19 -12.75 8.57
N PHE A 435 -1.43 -12.84 8.10
CA PHE A 435 -1.82 -13.56 6.90
C PHE A 435 -1.49 -12.74 5.65
N GLU A 436 -0.36 -13.02 4.98
CA GLU A 436 0.16 -12.25 3.84
C GLU A 436 -0.56 -12.61 2.54
N TRP A 437 -1.84 -12.33 2.46
CA TRP A 437 -2.69 -12.48 1.28
C TRP A 437 -2.51 -13.85 0.61
N ALA A 438 -2.20 -13.89 -0.68
CA ALA A 438 -1.98 -15.14 -1.40
C ALA A 438 -0.80 -15.99 -0.87
N HIS A 439 0.09 -15.43 -0.05
CA HIS A 439 1.24 -16.12 0.55
C HIS A 439 0.92 -16.80 1.89
N GLY A 440 -0.29 -16.62 2.44
CA GLY A 440 -0.68 -17.21 3.72
C GLY A 440 0.22 -16.73 4.86
N PHE A 441 0.59 -17.61 5.77
CA PHE A 441 1.44 -17.29 6.92
C PHE A 441 2.94 -17.49 6.67
N SER A 442 3.34 -17.75 5.42
CA SER A 442 4.75 -18.01 5.09
C SER A 442 5.65 -16.79 5.17
N ALA A 443 5.11 -15.58 4.92
CA ALA A 443 5.85 -14.33 4.93
C ALA A 443 5.73 -13.62 6.30
N ARG A 444 6.86 -13.38 6.95
CA ARG A 444 6.95 -12.83 8.31
C ARG A 444 7.43 -11.38 8.27
N PHE A 445 6.50 -10.42 8.37
CA PHE A 445 6.81 -8.98 8.34
C PHE A 445 6.83 -8.32 9.73
N GLY A 446 6.32 -8.97 10.77
CA GLY A 446 6.03 -8.36 12.05
C GLY A 446 7.24 -7.73 12.76
N LEU A 447 7.06 -6.56 13.37
CA LEU A 447 7.94 -6.09 14.44
C LEU A 447 7.84 -7.02 15.66
N TYR A 448 6.68 -7.64 15.83
CA TYR A 448 6.49 -8.77 16.73
C TYR A 448 6.19 -10.02 15.93
N ARG A 449 6.95 -11.07 16.20
CA ARG A 449 6.68 -12.42 15.72
C ARG A 449 5.44 -12.97 16.42
N VAL A 450 4.56 -13.62 15.69
CA VAL A 450 3.39 -14.32 16.21
C VAL A 450 3.59 -15.83 16.13
N ASP A 451 3.47 -16.52 17.24
CA ASP A 451 3.26 -17.95 17.26
C ASP A 451 1.76 -18.22 17.07
N TYR A 452 1.38 -18.68 15.90
CA TYR A 452 -0.05 -18.87 15.56
C TYR A 452 -0.74 -20.00 16.32
N ALA A 453 0.00 -20.89 17.01
CA ALA A 453 -0.58 -21.94 17.84
C ALA A 453 -0.94 -21.43 19.24
N THR A 454 -0.09 -20.56 19.82
CA THR A 454 -0.25 -20.03 21.18
C THR A 454 -0.75 -18.58 21.18
N GLN A 455 -0.64 -17.91 20.05
CA GLN A 455 -0.89 -16.48 19.90
C GLN A 455 0.05 -15.60 20.76
N GLU A 456 1.23 -16.11 21.10
CA GLU A 456 2.26 -15.30 21.76
C GLU A 456 2.93 -14.33 20.78
N ARG A 457 3.28 -13.13 21.29
CA ARG A 457 4.00 -12.10 20.54
C ARG A 457 5.40 -11.96 21.13
N THR A 458 6.41 -12.01 20.23
CA THR A 458 7.82 -11.85 20.62
C THR A 458 8.46 -10.74 19.81
N LEU A 459 9.05 -9.74 20.46
CA LEU A 459 9.74 -8.65 19.81
C LEU A 459 10.91 -9.19 18.94
N THR A 460 10.97 -8.75 17.67
CA THR A 460 12.03 -9.11 16.74
C THR A 460 13.25 -8.20 16.91
N ALA A 461 14.39 -8.58 16.32
CA ALA A 461 15.58 -7.71 16.31
C ALA A 461 15.33 -6.41 15.52
N GLY A 462 14.51 -6.46 14.47
CA GLY A 462 14.03 -5.27 13.76
C GLY A 462 13.14 -4.40 14.64
N GLY A 463 12.22 -5.00 15.40
CA GLY A 463 11.38 -4.30 16.37
C GLY A 463 12.19 -3.60 17.46
N GLY A 464 13.20 -4.27 18.02
CA GLY A 464 14.10 -3.67 19.00
C GLY A 464 14.93 -2.51 18.46
N LEU A 465 15.37 -2.57 17.20
CA LEU A 465 16.01 -1.43 16.53
C LEU A 465 15.05 -0.26 16.36
N PHE A 466 13.81 -0.52 15.94
CA PHE A 466 12.79 0.53 15.75
C PHE A 466 12.48 1.24 17.05
N GLN A 467 12.28 0.47 18.14
CA GLN A 467 12.12 0.98 19.50
C GLN A 467 13.30 1.87 19.92
N GLN A 468 14.54 1.41 19.68
CA GLN A 468 15.76 2.18 19.98
C GLN A 468 15.78 3.52 19.25
N ILE A 469 15.44 3.55 17.96
CA ILE A 469 15.45 4.79 17.15
C ILE A 469 14.35 5.74 17.62
N ILE A 470 13.15 5.26 17.91
CA ILE A 470 12.05 6.08 18.43
C ILE A 470 12.41 6.71 19.78
N ALA A 471 13.03 5.96 20.69
CA ALA A 471 13.39 6.45 22.01
C ALA A 471 14.46 7.56 22.01
N GLN A 472 15.05 7.87 20.89
CA GLN A 472 16.06 8.93 20.72
C GLN A 472 15.47 10.25 20.17
N GLN A 473 14.19 10.25 19.75
CA GLN A 473 13.54 11.43 19.15
C GLN A 473 13.03 12.43 20.23
#